data_71ae4881987f60b9c8d97c14e38ca100
#
_entry.id   71ae4881987f60b9c8d97c14e38ca100
#
_cell.length_a   1.000
_cell.length_b   1.000
_cell.length_c   1.000
_cell.angle_alpha   90.00
_cell.angle_beta   90.00
_cell.angle_gamma   90.00
#
_symmetry.space_group_name_H-M   'P 1'
#
loop_
_entity.id
_entity.type
_entity.pdbx_description
1 polymer ?
#
loop_
_entity_poly.entity_id
_entity_poly.type
_entity_poly.pdbx_seq_one_letter_code
_entity_poly.pdbx_strand_id
1 'polypeptide(L)'
;MKLRIIIIFILLPFLIVAQSKKGKATVKNKLPKQSIQQFYATHQLAPDSACSPYLYYQVYDWVGTKYKYAGRTKNGIDCSGFVSTMYKNTYCINLLGGSRDIWPSVKPVEKDDLIEGDILFFKIKKGQISHVGVYLGNNKFAHASVHSGVIISDLNEDYYKKYFFKGGRVQEKVDNRQ
;
A
#
# COMPACT_ATOMS: atom_id res chain seq x y z
N MET A 1 41.86 -70.76 -32.25
CA MET A 1 42.31 -69.44 -31.81
C MET A 1 41.10 -68.70 -31.23
N LYS A 2 41.03 -68.53 -29.93
CA LYS A 2 39.92 -67.87 -29.22
C LYS A 2 40.33 -66.43 -28.96
N LEU A 3 39.67 -65.46 -29.64
CA LEU A 3 39.91 -64.03 -29.46
C LEU A 3 39.18 -63.57 -28.18
N ARG A 4 39.94 -63.13 -27.18
CA ARG A 4 39.42 -62.54 -25.92
C ARG A 4 39.28 -61.03 -26.12
N ILE A 5 38.02 -60.55 -26.16
CA ILE A 5 37.68 -59.13 -26.17
C ILE A 5 37.81 -58.64 -24.75
N ILE A 6 38.74 -57.73 -24.46
CA ILE A 6 38.90 -57.04 -23.19
C ILE A 6 38.04 -55.77 -23.26
N ILE A 7 36.95 -55.73 -22.49
CA ILE A 7 36.11 -54.54 -22.34
C ILE A 7 36.75 -53.68 -21.24
N ILE A 8 37.32 -52.54 -21.64
CA ILE A 8 37.81 -51.52 -20.70
C ILE A 8 36.64 -50.66 -20.25
N PHE A 9 36.22 -50.79 -18.99
CA PHE A 9 35.29 -49.88 -18.36
C PHE A 9 36.02 -48.55 -18.04
N ILE A 10 35.72 -47.47 -18.80
CA ILE A 10 36.15 -46.12 -18.48
C ILE A 10 35.20 -45.58 -17.44
N LEU A 11 35.64 -45.49 -16.18
CA LEU A 11 34.98 -44.78 -15.09
C LEU A 11 35.14 -43.26 -15.32
N LEU A 12 34.08 -42.60 -15.83
CA LEU A 12 34.00 -41.14 -15.83
C LEU A 12 33.67 -40.68 -14.40
N PRO A 13 34.42 -39.72 -13.84
CA PRO A 13 34.04 -39.14 -12.55
C PRO A 13 32.83 -38.22 -12.75
N PHE A 14 31.76 -38.53 -12.06
CA PHE A 14 30.57 -37.69 -11.95
C PHE A 14 30.93 -36.44 -11.14
N LEU A 15 31.16 -35.33 -11.82
CA LEU A 15 31.27 -34.01 -11.20
C LEU A 15 29.86 -33.59 -10.70
N ILE A 16 29.61 -33.76 -9.40
CA ILE A 16 28.44 -33.21 -8.74
C ILE A 16 28.60 -31.70 -8.68
N VAL A 17 28.00 -30.99 -9.63
CA VAL A 17 27.82 -29.55 -9.54
C VAL A 17 26.76 -29.28 -8.47
N ALA A 18 27.21 -28.84 -7.30
CA ALA A 18 26.32 -28.35 -6.25
C ALA A 18 25.60 -27.08 -6.75
N GLN A 19 24.37 -27.22 -7.21
CA GLN A 19 23.51 -26.10 -7.52
C GLN A 19 23.10 -25.42 -6.21
N SER A 20 23.71 -24.29 -5.90
CA SER A 20 23.27 -23.36 -4.87
C SER A 20 21.81 -22.95 -5.15
N LYS A 21 20.86 -23.50 -4.39
CA LYS A 21 19.48 -23.05 -4.39
C LYS A 21 19.45 -21.65 -3.79
N LYS A 22 19.49 -20.62 -4.63
CA LYS A 22 19.05 -19.27 -4.23
C LYS A 22 17.61 -19.38 -3.75
N GLY A 23 17.42 -19.28 -2.42
CA GLY A 23 16.12 -19.28 -1.81
C GLY A 23 15.30 -18.11 -2.37
N LYS A 24 14.33 -18.42 -3.23
CA LYS A 24 13.24 -17.50 -3.53
C LYS A 24 12.51 -17.26 -2.22
N ALA A 25 12.60 -16.05 -1.68
CA ALA A 25 11.75 -15.61 -0.59
C ALA A 25 10.30 -15.74 -1.06
N THR A 26 9.65 -16.81 -0.64
CA THR A 26 8.23 -17.03 -0.88
C THR A 26 7.50 -16.01 -0.03
N VAL A 27 6.93 -14.97 -0.63
CA VAL A 27 5.95 -14.09 -0.01
C VAL A 27 4.74 -14.97 0.34
N LYS A 28 4.79 -15.58 1.51
CA LYS A 28 3.66 -16.25 2.12
C LYS A 28 2.73 -15.19 2.68
N ASN A 29 1.55 -15.20 2.23
CA ASN A 29 0.24 -14.69 2.63
C ASN A 29 -0.39 -13.80 1.55
N LYS A 30 -0.70 -14.42 0.42
CA LYS A 30 -1.71 -13.89 -0.48
C LYS A 30 -3.05 -14.19 0.20
N LEU A 31 -3.65 -13.19 0.87
CA LEU A 31 -5.03 -13.28 1.34
C LEU A 31 -5.91 -13.75 0.16
N PRO A 32 -6.92 -14.60 0.38
CA PRO A 32 -7.77 -15.06 -0.69
C PRO A 32 -8.38 -13.84 -1.42
N LYS A 33 -8.21 -13.75 -2.72
CA LYS A 33 -8.73 -12.64 -3.56
C LYS A 33 -10.22 -12.39 -3.28
N GLN A 34 -10.98 -13.44 -3.07
CA GLN A 34 -12.42 -13.39 -2.76
C GLN A 34 -12.72 -12.65 -1.44
N SER A 35 -11.88 -12.78 -0.40
CA SER A 35 -12.07 -12.08 0.88
C SER A 35 -11.89 -10.57 0.74
N ILE A 36 -10.95 -10.15 -0.10
CA ILE A 36 -10.69 -8.72 -0.35
C ILE A 36 -11.84 -8.12 -1.15
N GLN A 37 -12.30 -8.77 -2.19
CA GLN A 37 -13.46 -8.32 -2.98
C GLN A 37 -14.71 -8.20 -2.13
N GLN A 38 -15.01 -9.21 -1.31
CA GLN A 38 -16.16 -9.18 -0.42
C GLN A 38 -16.08 -8.06 0.61
N PHE A 39 -14.90 -7.82 1.19
CA PHE A 39 -14.66 -6.71 2.10
C PHE A 39 -14.95 -5.36 1.43
N TYR A 40 -14.41 -5.12 0.23
CA TYR A 40 -14.62 -3.85 -0.46
C TYR A 40 -16.04 -3.68 -0.99
N ALA A 41 -16.73 -4.76 -1.35
CA ALA A 41 -18.13 -4.71 -1.74
C ALA A 41 -19.03 -4.16 -0.62
N THR A 42 -18.74 -4.46 0.66
CA THR A 42 -19.46 -3.87 1.80
C THR A 42 -19.25 -2.35 1.93
N HIS A 43 -18.19 -1.82 1.32
CA HIS A 43 -17.87 -0.40 1.26
C HIS A 43 -18.27 0.25 -0.08
N GLN A 44 -19.00 -0.47 -0.94
CA GLN A 44 -19.38 0.00 -2.29
C GLN A 44 -18.15 0.35 -3.16
N LEU A 45 -17.07 -0.38 -3.00
CA LEU A 45 -15.84 -0.25 -3.76
C LEU A 45 -15.59 -1.52 -4.61
N ALA A 46 -15.00 -1.34 -5.80
CA ALA A 46 -14.69 -2.40 -6.74
C ALA A 46 -13.19 -2.40 -7.10
N PRO A 47 -12.34 -3.05 -6.32
CA PRO A 47 -10.88 -3.05 -6.53
C PRO A 47 -10.43 -3.57 -7.89
N ASP A 48 -11.20 -4.47 -8.52
CA ASP A 48 -10.84 -5.05 -9.83
C ASP A 48 -10.94 -4.03 -10.98
N SER A 49 -11.74 -2.98 -10.82
CA SER A 49 -11.86 -1.86 -11.76
C SER A 49 -11.02 -0.64 -11.36
N ALA A 50 -10.28 -0.73 -10.27
CA ALA A 50 -9.46 0.35 -9.74
C ALA A 50 -8.22 0.60 -10.61
N CYS A 51 -7.77 1.86 -10.66
CA CYS A 51 -6.52 2.22 -11.33
C CYS A 51 -5.30 1.58 -10.66
N SER A 52 -5.37 1.33 -9.35
CA SER A 52 -4.32 0.66 -8.59
C SER A 52 -4.87 -0.44 -7.67
N PRO A 53 -5.15 -1.64 -8.16
CA PRO A 53 -5.60 -2.76 -7.32
C PRO A 53 -4.66 -3.05 -6.14
N TYR A 54 -3.38 -2.71 -6.29
CA TYR A 54 -2.39 -2.92 -5.24
C TYR A 54 -2.60 -1.98 -4.04
N LEU A 55 -3.09 -0.76 -4.25
CA LEU A 55 -3.48 0.13 -3.16
C LEU A 55 -4.54 -0.52 -2.26
N TYR A 56 -5.57 -1.11 -2.85
CA TYR A 56 -6.64 -1.79 -2.10
C TYR A 56 -6.10 -2.97 -1.31
N TYR A 57 -5.21 -3.74 -1.91
CA TYR A 57 -4.53 -4.83 -1.20
C TYR A 57 -3.77 -4.33 0.02
N GLN A 58 -2.99 -3.25 -0.13
CA GLN A 58 -2.24 -2.64 0.97
C GLN A 58 -3.18 -2.10 2.05
N VAL A 59 -4.23 -1.39 1.69
CA VAL A 59 -5.22 -0.87 2.65
C VAL A 59 -5.86 -2.03 3.43
N TYR A 60 -6.31 -3.08 2.75
CA TYR A 60 -6.93 -4.25 3.39
C TYR A 60 -5.99 -4.90 4.40
N ASP A 61 -4.72 -5.06 4.06
CA ASP A 61 -3.72 -5.63 4.95
C ASP A 61 -3.55 -4.81 6.24
N TRP A 62 -3.80 -3.50 6.20
CA TRP A 62 -3.66 -2.60 7.35
C TRP A 62 -4.95 -2.34 8.13
N VAL A 63 -6.12 -2.66 7.59
CA VAL A 63 -7.41 -2.49 8.31
C VAL A 63 -7.37 -3.16 9.68
N GLY A 64 -7.88 -2.47 10.71
CA GLY A 64 -7.90 -2.93 12.09
C GLY A 64 -6.58 -2.71 12.86
N THR A 65 -5.50 -2.24 12.21
CA THR A 65 -4.27 -1.86 12.93
C THR A 65 -4.59 -0.70 13.89
N LYS A 66 -4.23 -0.84 15.16
CA LYS A 66 -4.53 0.16 16.20
C LYS A 66 -3.84 1.50 15.92
N TYR A 67 -4.49 2.58 16.34
CA TYR A 67 -3.85 3.89 16.33
C TYR A 67 -2.73 3.97 17.37
N LYS A 68 -1.60 4.54 16.97
CA LYS A 68 -0.51 4.90 17.89
C LYS A 68 0.15 6.18 17.37
N TYR A 69 0.17 7.23 18.19
CA TYR A 69 0.82 8.49 17.84
C TYR A 69 2.29 8.25 17.44
N ALA A 70 2.74 8.84 16.35
CA ALA A 70 4.04 8.63 15.71
C ALA A 70 4.37 7.15 15.38
N GLY A 71 3.38 6.25 15.41
CA GLY A 71 3.54 4.84 15.05
C GLY A 71 3.65 4.65 13.53
N ARG A 72 4.45 3.64 13.12
CA ARG A 72 4.69 3.31 11.70
C ARG A 72 4.76 1.80 11.45
N THR A 73 4.15 0.99 12.32
CA THR A 73 4.21 -0.47 12.25
C THR A 73 2.84 -1.10 12.48
N LYS A 74 2.74 -2.41 12.26
CA LYS A 74 1.52 -3.20 12.57
C LYS A 74 1.17 -3.23 14.07
N ASN A 75 2.10 -2.89 14.95
CA ASN A 75 1.83 -2.73 16.39
C ASN A 75 1.18 -1.40 16.75
N GLY A 76 1.01 -0.51 15.77
CA GLY A 76 0.35 0.76 15.87
C GLY A 76 0.86 1.76 14.84
N ILE A 77 -0.08 2.53 14.28
CA ILE A 77 0.21 3.48 13.21
C ILE A 77 -0.62 4.75 13.40
N ASP A 78 -0.05 5.93 13.09
CA ASP A 78 -0.81 7.17 13.01
C ASP A 78 -1.28 7.48 11.59
N CYS A 79 -2.06 8.56 11.40
CA CYS A 79 -2.64 8.90 10.11
C CYS A 79 -1.57 9.18 9.05
N SER A 80 -0.53 9.93 9.36
CA SER A 80 0.57 10.24 8.44
C SER A 80 1.46 9.03 8.18
N GLY A 81 1.73 8.22 9.20
CA GLY A 81 2.44 6.96 9.07
C GLY A 81 1.71 5.99 8.14
N PHE A 82 0.37 5.90 8.26
CA PHE A 82 -0.45 5.08 7.37
C PHE A 82 -0.35 5.56 5.92
N VAL A 83 -0.60 6.85 5.64
CA VAL A 83 -0.53 7.41 4.29
C VAL A 83 0.87 7.22 3.69
N SER A 84 1.94 7.52 4.46
CA SER A 84 3.32 7.31 4.00
C SER A 84 3.61 5.84 3.68
N THR A 85 3.05 4.90 4.46
CA THR A 85 3.20 3.46 4.21
C THR A 85 2.48 3.05 2.93
N MET A 86 1.25 3.53 2.71
CA MET A 86 0.50 3.26 1.47
C MET A 86 1.28 3.75 0.26
N TYR A 87 1.78 4.98 0.29
CA TYR A 87 2.53 5.56 -0.82
C TYR A 87 3.86 4.85 -1.08
N LYS A 88 4.61 4.52 -0.02
CA LYS A 88 5.85 3.76 -0.15
C LYS A 88 5.63 2.39 -0.79
N ASN A 89 4.61 1.66 -0.32
CA ASN A 89 4.38 0.28 -0.74
C ASN A 89 3.70 0.20 -2.11
N THR A 90 2.81 1.16 -2.44
CA THR A 90 2.04 1.13 -3.69
C THR A 90 2.77 1.80 -4.85
N TYR A 91 3.38 2.96 -4.58
CA TYR A 91 3.92 3.83 -5.63
C TYR A 91 5.43 4.02 -5.53
N CYS A 92 6.12 3.39 -4.56
CA CYS A 92 7.55 3.59 -4.27
C CYS A 92 7.91 5.04 -3.92
N ILE A 93 6.93 5.85 -3.45
CA ILE A 93 7.10 7.25 -3.08
C ILE A 93 7.26 7.38 -1.57
N ASN A 94 8.34 8.04 -1.13
CA ASN A 94 8.58 8.33 0.27
C ASN A 94 8.01 9.70 0.65
N LEU A 95 6.89 9.70 1.38
CA LEU A 95 6.33 10.91 2.00
C LEU A 95 6.94 11.08 3.39
N LEU A 96 7.49 12.26 3.67
CA LEU A 96 8.19 12.54 4.92
C LEU A 96 7.34 13.40 5.86
N GLY A 97 7.58 13.22 7.17
CA GLY A 97 6.96 14.04 8.21
C GLY A 97 5.53 13.65 8.58
N GLY A 98 4.83 14.60 9.19
CA GLY A 98 3.43 14.49 9.59
C GLY A 98 2.48 15.05 8.53
N SER A 99 1.18 15.11 8.86
CA SER A 99 0.14 15.58 7.93
C SER A 99 0.39 16.98 7.36
N ARG A 100 1.00 17.89 8.15
CA ARG A 100 1.35 19.24 7.71
C ARG A 100 2.55 19.27 6.78
N ASP A 101 3.51 18.37 7.01
CA ASP A 101 4.74 18.31 6.23
C ASP A 101 4.50 17.67 4.86
N ILE A 102 3.48 16.80 4.75
CA ILE A 102 3.07 16.19 3.48
C ILE A 102 2.36 17.23 2.59
N TRP A 103 1.61 18.19 3.16
CA TRP A 103 0.82 19.14 2.37
C TRP A 103 1.61 19.92 1.32
N PRO A 104 2.79 20.49 1.60
CA PRO A 104 3.57 21.23 0.59
C PRO A 104 4.12 20.37 -0.55
N SER A 105 4.11 19.04 -0.42
CA SER A 105 4.64 18.11 -1.44
C SER A 105 3.60 17.64 -2.44
N VAL A 106 2.35 18.12 -2.35
CA VAL A 106 1.26 17.72 -3.22
C VAL A 106 0.64 18.89 -3.97
N LYS A 107 0.04 18.63 -5.12
CA LYS A 107 -0.81 19.59 -5.84
C LYS A 107 -2.21 19.54 -5.23
N PRO A 108 -2.78 20.69 -4.77
CA PRO A 108 -4.14 20.73 -4.26
C PRO A 108 -5.17 20.26 -5.29
N VAL A 109 -6.18 19.52 -4.80
CA VAL A 109 -7.29 18.96 -5.60
C VAL A 109 -8.62 19.28 -4.91
N GLU A 110 -9.61 19.74 -5.67
CA GLU A 110 -10.95 19.97 -5.17
C GLU A 110 -11.68 18.62 -4.93
N LYS A 111 -12.75 18.64 -4.12
CA LYS A 111 -13.49 17.42 -3.77
C LYS A 111 -14.02 16.69 -5.00
N ASP A 112 -14.53 17.44 -5.98
CA ASP A 112 -15.17 16.87 -7.16
C ASP A 112 -14.15 16.32 -8.19
N ASP A 113 -12.88 16.73 -8.07
CA ASP A 113 -11.76 16.26 -8.91
C ASP A 113 -10.94 15.13 -8.29
N LEU A 114 -11.39 14.60 -7.15
CA LEU A 114 -10.70 13.52 -6.45
C LEU A 114 -10.67 12.24 -7.27
N ILE A 115 -9.49 11.66 -7.40
CA ILE A 115 -9.28 10.33 -7.96
C ILE A 115 -8.62 9.40 -6.94
N GLU A 116 -8.75 8.11 -7.18
CA GLU A 116 -8.11 7.07 -6.38
C GLU A 116 -6.62 7.37 -6.14
N GLY A 117 -6.19 7.19 -4.91
CA GLY A 117 -4.81 7.44 -4.48
C GLY A 117 -4.56 8.87 -3.98
N ASP A 118 -5.43 9.86 -4.26
CA ASP A 118 -5.25 11.21 -3.72
C ASP A 118 -5.20 11.20 -2.19
N ILE A 119 -4.39 12.06 -1.60
CA ILE A 119 -4.31 12.24 -0.15
C ILE A 119 -5.38 13.23 0.27
N LEU A 120 -6.20 12.85 1.25
CA LEU A 120 -7.20 13.74 1.83
C LEU A 120 -6.64 14.43 3.08
N PHE A 121 -6.82 15.74 3.15
CA PHE A 121 -6.36 16.56 4.27
C PHE A 121 -7.55 17.12 5.04
N PHE A 122 -7.47 17.04 6.37
CA PHE A 122 -8.53 17.51 7.26
C PHE A 122 -7.99 18.48 8.31
N LYS A 123 -8.77 19.57 8.57
CA LYS A 123 -8.49 20.59 9.58
C LYS A 123 -9.32 20.36 10.84
N ILE A 124 -9.02 19.28 11.57
CA ILE A 124 -9.78 18.87 12.75
C ILE A 124 -9.41 19.73 13.99
N LYS A 125 -8.12 20.02 14.17
CA LYS A 125 -7.60 20.73 15.35
C LYS A 125 -7.28 22.18 15.01
N LYS A 126 -8.01 23.11 15.66
CA LYS A 126 -7.74 24.58 15.60
C LYS A 126 -7.60 25.12 14.14
N GLY A 127 -8.38 24.58 13.19
CA GLY A 127 -8.32 25.02 11.79
C GLY A 127 -7.02 24.66 11.03
N GLN A 128 -6.14 23.89 11.64
CA GLN A 128 -4.89 23.44 11.01
C GLN A 128 -5.01 22.03 10.49
N ILE A 129 -4.27 21.70 9.42
CA ILE A 129 -4.14 20.32 8.92
C ILE A 129 -3.62 19.45 10.07
N SER A 130 -4.40 18.47 10.47
CA SER A 130 -4.10 17.61 11.62
C SER A 130 -4.48 16.16 11.40
N HIS A 131 -5.03 15.83 10.24
CA HIS A 131 -5.37 14.46 9.87
C HIS A 131 -5.29 14.28 8.36
N VAL A 132 -4.97 13.05 7.94
CA VAL A 132 -4.85 12.65 6.53
C VAL A 132 -5.38 11.24 6.32
N GLY A 133 -5.81 10.97 5.08
CA GLY A 133 -6.21 9.64 4.60
C GLY A 133 -5.88 9.47 3.12
N VAL A 134 -6.18 8.30 2.56
CA VAL A 134 -6.02 8.00 1.12
C VAL A 134 -7.39 7.74 0.51
N TYR A 135 -7.71 8.46 -0.55
CA TYR A 135 -8.98 8.33 -1.26
C TYR A 135 -9.02 7.03 -2.07
N LEU A 136 -10.15 6.33 -2.02
CA LEU A 136 -10.37 5.04 -2.66
C LEU A 136 -11.45 5.07 -3.76
N GLY A 137 -12.04 6.24 -4.02
CA GLY A 137 -13.21 6.36 -4.90
C GLY A 137 -14.54 6.35 -4.13
N ASN A 138 -15.63 6.72 -4.82
CA ASN A 138 -17.01 6.70 -4.29
C ASN A 138 -17.16 7.38 -2.91
N ASN A 139 -16.48 8.51 -2.70
CA ASN A 139 -16.39 9.22 -1.42
C ASN A 139 -15.79 8.40 -0.26
N LYS A 140 -15.23 7.22 -0.51
CA LYS A 140 -14.59 6.39 0.50
C LYS A 140 -13.10 6.68 0.59
N PHE A 141 -12.57 6.61 1.80
CA PHE A 141 -11.15 6.80 2.05
C PHE A 141 -10.67 5.95 3.23
N ALA A 142 -9.42 5.53 3.17
CA ALA A 142 -8.77 4.81 4.25
C ALA A 142 -7.91 5.75 5.09
N HIS A 143 -7.96 5.60 6.42
CA HIS A 143 -7.16 6.39 7.33
C HIS A 143 -6.97 5.68 8.68
N ALA A 144 -5.98 6.12 9.49
CA ALA A 144 -5.85 5.68 10.87
C ALA A 144 -6.62 6.62 11.80
N SER A 145 -7.82 6.18 12.21
CA SER A 145 -8.66 6.85 13.20
C SER A 145 -8.08 6.70 14.60
N VAL A 146 -8.09 7.77 15.40
CA VAL A 146 -7.61 7.74 16.80
C VAL A 146 -8.38 6.71 17.64
N HIS A 147 -9.67 6.55 17.38
CA HIS A 147 -10.55 5.67 18.17
C HIS A 147 -10.63 4.24 17.62
N SER A 148 -10.59 4.07 16.31
CA SER A 148 -10.90 2.80 15.66
C SER A 148 -9.68 2.15 14.95
N GLY A 149 -8.53 2.82 14.94
CA GLY A 149 -7.39 2.37 14.15
C GLY A 149 -7.61 2.57 12.65
N VAL A 150 -7.00 1.73 11.83
CA VAL A 150 -7.14 1.81 10.37
C VAL A 150 -8.52 1.32 9.94
N ILE A 151 -9.28 2.22 9.33
CA ILE A 151 -10.64 1.98 8.84
C ILE A 151 -10.87 2.65 7.47
N ILE A 152 -11.97 2.28 6.82
CA ILE A 152 -12.54 3.00 5.68
C ILE A 152 -13.72 3.82 6.18
N SER A 153 -13.77 5.10 5.82
CA SER A 153 -14.82 6.05 6.14
C SER A 153 -15.39 6.70 4.89
N ASP A 154 -16.53 7.39 5.03
CA ASP A 154 -17.18 8.14 3.95
C ASP A 154 -16.96 9.65 4.13
N LEU A 155 -16.52 10.36 3.08
CA LEU A 155 -16.39 11.81 3.06
C LEU A 155 -17.74 12.55 3.26
N ASN A 156 -18.84 11.86 3.05
CA ASN A 156 -20.19 12.41 3.26
C ASN A 156 -20.69 12.28 4.71
N GLU A 157 -19.97 11.56 5.58
CA GLU A 157 -20.25 11.60 7.01
C GLU A 157 -20.08 13.03 7.54
N ASP A 158 -21.02 13.52 8.36
CA ASP A 158 -21.06 14.90 8.85
C ASP A 158 -19.73 15.36 9.44
N TYR A 159 -19.07 14.47 10.17
CA TYR A 159 -17.77 14.74 10.77
C TYR A 159 -16.71 15.04 9.70
N TYR A 160 -16.54 14.16 8.71
CA TYR A 160 -15.50 14.33 7.68
C TYR A 160 -15.87 15.44 6.71
N LYS A 161 -17.14 15.59 6.34
CA LYS A 161 -17.62 16.68 5.51
C LYS A 161 -17.32 18.05 6.14
N LYS A 162 -17.49 18.19 7.46
CA LYS A 162 -17.19 19.41 8.20
C LYS A 162 -15.70 19.77 8.20
N TYR A 163 -14.82 18.77 8.33
CA TYR A 163 -13.39 19.01 8.53
C TYR A 163 -12.54 18.80 7.29
N PHE A 164 -13.11 18.32 6.19
CA PHE A 164 -12.40 18.19 4.92
C PHE A 164 -11.88 19.54 4.46
N PHE A 165 -10.58 19.57 4.14
CA PHE A 165 -9.94 20.79 3.67
C PHE A 165 -9.72 20.75 2.15
N LYS A 166 -8.99 19.76 1.66
CA LYS A 166 -8.63 19.57 0.25
C LYS A 166 -8.14 18.15 0.02
N GLY A 167 -8.19 17.73 -1.24
CA GLY A 167 -7.35 16.65 -1.75
C GLY A 167 -5.93 17.15 -2.04
N GLY A 168 -5.01 16.21 -2.17
CA GLY A 168 -3.65 16.49 -2.61
C GLY A 168 -3.14 15.35 -3.47
N ARG A 169 -2.74 15.67 -4.70
CA ARG A 169 -2.19 14.72 -5.66
C ARG A 169 -0.68 14.81 -5.68
N VAL A 170 -0.02 13.70 -5.37
CA VAL A 170 1.43 13.62 -5.51
C VAL A 170 1.77 13.66 -7.01
N GLN A 171 2.60 14.61 -7.40
CA GLN A 171 3.09 14.66 -8.78
C GLN A 171 4.27 13.70 -8.89
N GLU A 172 4.22 12.78 -9.84
CA GLU A 172 5.41 12.03 -10.24
C GLU A 172 6.46 13.02 -10.69
N LYS A 173 7.61 13.03 -10.02
CA LYS A 173 8.77 13.71 -10.60
C LYS A 173 9.14 12.90 -11.85
N VAL A 174 8.80 13.41 -13.01
CA VAL A 174 9.34 12.90 -14.27
C VAL A 174 10.86 13.09 -14.16
N ASP A 175 11.57 12.00 -13.89
CA ASP A 175 13.02 12.00 -13.87
C ASP A 175 13.50 12.11 -15.31
N ASN A 176 13.67 13.37 -15.78
CA ASN A 176 14.22 13.67 -17.09
C ASN A 176 15.73 13.37 -17.16
N ARG A 177 16.17 12.26 -16.57
CA ARG A 177 17.51 11.73 -16.84
C ARG A 177 17.45 10.90 -18.13
N GLN A 178 17.60 11.57 -19.25
CA GLN A 178 18.08 10.98 -20.50
C GLN A 178 19.60 10.88 -20.47
#